data_6e48f4e50ce7d5d44d52979eb8c97f34
#
_entry.id   6e48f4e50ce7d5d44d52979eb8c97f34
#
_cell.length_a   1.000
_cell.length_b   1.000
_cell.length_c   1.000
_cell.angle_alpha   90.00
_cell.angle_beta   90.00
_cell.angle_gamma   90.00
#
_symmetry.space_group_name_H-M   'P 1'
#
loop_
_entity.id
_entity.type
_entity.pdbx_description
1 polymer ?
#
loop_
_entity_poly.entity_id
_entity_poly.type
_entity_poly.pdbx_seq_one_letter_code
_entity_poly.pdbx_strand_id
1 'polypeptide(L)'
;LNALHDRVLSKALSDEEKNNYTESLFESIRHVNKYGQEFWYARDLQIALEYTEWRNFCKVIEKAKEACRGSNNAVSDHFVDVNKIVNAGATSKDIGDIQLSRYACYLIVQNGDPRKKVIALGQTYFAVKTRQQELIENYENLSEDQKRIAIRQEMKEHNKMLVAAAKDAGVETTLDYAIFQNYGYMGLYGGLKASDIKERKGLKKSQDILDYMGYEELAANLFRATPVL
;
A
#
# COMPACT_ATOMS: atom_id res chain seq x y z
N LEU A 1 -13.10 -17.23 9.09
CA LEU A 1 -12.92 -15.84 9.54
C LEU A 1 -12.49 -15.78 11.01
N ASN A 2 -13.19 -16.46 11.94
CA ASN A 2 -12.87 -16.41 13.38
C ASN A 2 -11.44 -16.89 13.71
N ALA A 3 -10.94 -17.97 13.12
CA ALA A 3 -9.62 -18.51 13.40
C ALA A 3 -8.47 -17.59 12.90
N LEU A 4 -8.68 -16.86 11.82
CA LEU A 4 -7.73 -15.85 11.32
C LEU A 4 -7.78 -14.60 12.21
N HIS A 5 -8.98 -14.21 12.62
CA HIS A 5 -9.23 -13.09 13.52
C HIS A 5 -8.54 -13.30 14.88
N ASP A 6 -8.67 -14.48 15.49
CA ASP A 6 -8.03 -14.83 16.76
C ASP A 6 -6.50 -14.89 16.65
N ARG A 7 -5.94 -15.36 15.52
CA ARG A 7 -4.48 -15.34 15.26
C ARG A 7 -3.93 -13.92 15.11
N VAL A 8 -4.69 -13.03 14.44
CA VAL A 8 -4.31 -11.63 14.25
C VAL A 8 -4.30 -10.88 15.58
N LEU A 9 -5.24 -11.22 16.49
CA LEU A 9 -5.33 -10.57 17.80
C LEU A 9 -4.28 -11.07 18.81
N SER A 10 -3.71 -12.27 18.62
CA SER A 10 -2.79 -12.91 19.57
C SER A 10 -1.30 -12.73 19.26
N LYS A 11 -0.90 -12.29 18.05
CA LYS A 11 0.48 -12.11 17.60
C LYS A 11 0.85 -10.65 17.37
N ALA A 12 2.12 -10.31 17.63
CA ALA A 12 2.72 -9.09 17.08
C ALA A 12 2.85 -9.30 15.56
N LEU A 13 1.93 -8.68 14.78
CA LEU A 13 1.94 -8.73 13.33
C LEU A 13 2.94 -7.72 12.77
N SER A 14 3.57 -8.06 11.65
CA SER A 14 4.26 -7.08 10.81
C SER A 14 3.26 -6.03 10.26
N ASP A 15 3.76 -4.88 9.84
CA ASP A 15 2.89 -3.84 9.28
C ASP A 15 2.21 -4.29 7.98
N GLU A 16 2.84 -5.16 7.20
CA GLU A 16 2.27 -5.78 6.01
C GLU A 16 1.10 -6.71 6.34
N GLU A 17 1.25 -7.57 7.37
CA GLU A 17 0.16 -8.44 7.83
C GLU A 17 -1.04 -7.66 8.36
N LYS A 18 -0.80 -6.53 9.05
CA LYS A 18 -1.87 -5.63 9.53
C LYS A 18 -2.63 -4.97 8.39
N ASN A 19 -1.91 -4.49 7.37
CA ASN A 19 -2.50 -3.88 6.19
C ASN A 19 -3.34 -4.90 5.40
N ASN A 20 -2.80 -6.08 5.15
CA ASN A 20 -3.50 -7.18 4.46
C ASN A 20 -4.75 -7.63 5.22
N TYR A 21 -4.70 -7.67 6.57
CA TYR A 21 -5.87 -8.02 7.38
C TYR A 21 -7.00 -6.98 7.25
N THR A 22 -6.69 -5.68 7.33
CA THR A 22 -7.70 -4.63 7.23
C THR A 22 -8.34 -4.61 5.84
N GLU A 23 -7.55 -4.75 4.78
CA GLU A 23 -8.03 -4.82 3.41
C GLU A 23 -8.92 -6.07 3.19
N SER A 24 -8.46 -7.24 3.63
CA SER A 24 -9.22 -8.50 3.55
C SER A 24 -10.56 -8.43 4.30
N LEU A 25 -10.61 -7.77 5.47
CA LEU A 25 -11.83 -7.61 6.24
C LEU A 25 -12.89 -6.81 5.46
N PHE A 26 -12.51 -5.67 4.87
CA PHE A 26 -13.41 -4.85 4.07
C PHE A 26 -13.87 -5.56 2.80
N GLU A 27 -12.96 -6.20 2.07
CA GLU A 27 -13.29 -6.90 0.83
C GLU A 27 -14.22 -8.11 1.08
N SER A 28 -14.11 -8.78 2.23
CA SER A 28 -14.92 -9.96 2.56
C SER A 28 -16.43 -9.66 2.74
N ILE A 29 -16.78 -8.42 3.09
CA ILE A 29 -18.17 -7.96 3.29
C ILE A 29 -18.63 -6.98 2.20
N ARG A 30 -17.87 -6.85 1.12
CA ARG A 30 -18.20 -6.02 -0.04
C ARG A 30 -19.32 -6.66 -0.86
N HIS A 31 -20.23 -5.82 -1.32
CA HIS A 31 -21.26 -6.15 -2.31
C HIS A 31 -21.06 -5.35 -3.60
N VAL A 32 -21.59 -5.85 -4.70
CA VAL A 32 -21.58 -5.15 -5.99
C VAL A 32 -23.01 -5.13 -6.52
N ASN A 33 -23.50 -3.98 -6.92
CA ASN A 33 -24.82 -3.84 -7.51
C ASN A 33 -24.85 -4.23 -9.00
N LYS A 34 -26.02 -4.26 -9.61
CA LYS A 34 -26.20 -4.60 -11.03
C LYS A 34 -25.50 -3.66 -12.02
N TYR A 35 -25.04 -2.52 -11.57
CA TYR A 35 -24.30 -1.54 -12.36
C TYR A 35 -22.78 -1.63 -12.15
N GLY A 36 -22.28 -2.61 -11.39
CA GLY A 36 -20.87 -2.77 -11.10
C GLY A 36 -20.34 -1.87 -9.97
N GLN A 37 -21.21 -1.11 -9.29
CA GLN A 37 -20.81 -0.24 -8.19
C GLN A 37 -20.72 -1.06 -6.89
N GLU A 38 -19.64 -0.87 -6.17
CA GLU A 38 -19.43 -1.50 -4.86
C GLU A 38 -20.14 -0.75 -3.73
N PHE A 39 -20.59 -1.50 -2.75
CA PHE A 39 -21.20 -0.96 -1.54
C PHE A 39 -21.08 -1.94 -0.38
N TRP A 40 -21.34 -1.46 0.82
CA TRP A 40 -21.35 -2.22 2.08
C TRP A 40 -22.65 -2.02 2.82
N TYR A 41 -23.09 -3.03 3.56
CA TYR A 41 -24.19 -2.85 4.50
C TYR A 41 -23.63 -2.46 5.87
N ALA A 42 -24.26 -1.49 6.51
CA ALA A 42 -23.81 -0.99 7.82
C ALA A 42 -23.88 -2.05 8.91
N ARG A 43 -24.84 -2.99 8.84
CA ARG A 43 -24.93 -4.09 9.80
C ARG A 43 -23.81 -5.12 9.62
N ASP A 44 -23.35 -5.34 8.42
CA ASP A 44 -22.21 -6.23 8.17
C ASP A 44 -20.91 -5.57 8.64
N LEU A 45 -20.79 -4.26 8.39
CA LEU A 45 -19.67 -3.45 8.89
C LEU A 45 -19.67 -3.35 10.42
N GLN A 46 -20.84 -3.25 11.06
CA GLN A 46 -20.99 -3.29 12.52
C GLN A 46 -20.31 -4.52 13.13
N ILE A 47 -20.59 -5.70 12.54
CA ILE A 47 -20.03 -6.97 13.00
C ILE A 47 -18.51 -6.99 12.76
N ALA A 48 -18.07 -6.60 11.56
CA ALA A 48 -16.67 -6.56 11.18
C ALA A 48 -15.83 -5.63 12.08
N LEU A 49 -16.42 -4.51 12.54
CA LEU A 49 -15.79 -3.56 13.45
C LEU A 49 -16.06 -3.87 14.95
N GLU A 50 -16.55 -5.07 15.25
CA GLU A 50 -16.78 -5.58 16.63
C GLU A 50 -17.72 -4.72 17.47
N TYR A 51 -18.71 -4.06 16.87
CA TYR A 51 -19.76 -3.38 17.62
C TYR A 51 -20.90 -4.35 17.93
N THR A 52 -21.11 -4.66 19.21
CA THR A 52 -22.17 -5.56 19.67
C THR A 52 -23.54 -4.91 19.54
N GLU A 53 -23.64 -3.62 19.90
CA GLU A 53 -24.91 -2.91 19.95
C GLU A 53 -25.10 -1.98 18.76
N TRP A 54 -26.15 -2.18 17.96
CA TRP A 54 -26.52 -1.34 16.83
C TRP A 54 -26.63 0.13 17.20
N ARG A 55 -27.26 0.43 18.34
CA ARG A 55 -27.42 1.80 18.84
C ARG A 55 -26.07 2.51 19.03
N ASN A 56 -25.07 1.79 19.49
CA ASN A 56 -23.74 2.38 19.66
C ASN A 56 -23.04 2.57 18.32
N PHE A 57 -23.22 1.67 17.38
CA PHE A 57 -22.69 1.80 16.03
C PHE A 57 -23.34 2.96 15.27
N CYS A 58 -24.67 3.17 15.41
CA CYS A 58 -25.35 4.33 14.84
C CYS A 58 -24.74 5.66 15.28
N LYS A 59 -24.25 5.78 16.52
CA LYS A 59 -23.58 7.01 16.98
C LYS A 59 -22.29 7.28 16.19
N VAL A 60 -21.57 6.24 15.79
CA VAL A 60 -20.38 6.36 14.95
C VAL A 60 -20.76 6.74 13.51
N ILE A 61 -21.84 6.13 12.99
CA ILE A 61 -22.39 6.50 11.67
C ILE A 61 -22.77 7.98 11.63
N GLU A 62 -23.44 8.49 12.67
CA GLU A 62 -23.83 9.91 12.72
C GLU A 62 -22.60 10.84 12.73
N LYS A 63 -21.54 10.51 13.49
CA LYS A 63 -20.27 11.26 13.43
C LYS A 63 -19.65 11.22 12.03
N ALA A 64 -19.69 10.06 11.35
CA ALA A 64 -19.20 9.93 9.98
C ALA A 64 -20.03 10.77 9.00
N LYS A 65 -21.37 10.82 9.16
CA LYS A 65 -22.25 11.71 8.38
C LYS A 65 -21.95 13.19 8.64
N GLU A 66 -21.63 13.56 9.88
CA GLU A 66 -21.20 14.95 10.22
C GLU A 66 -19.88 15.29 9.54
N ALA A 67 -18.88 14.39 9.56
CA ALA A 67 -17.63 14.58 8.87
C ALA A 67 -17.82 14.71 7.34
N CYS A 68 -18.73 13.89 6.76
CA CYS A 68 -19.10 13.96 5.35
C CYS A 68 -19.69 15.33 5.00
N ARG A 69 -20.64 15.84 5.79
CA ARG A 69 -21.21 17.18 5.61
C ARG A 69 -20.19 18.28 5.76
N GLY A 70 -19.35 18.19 6.78
CA GLY A 70 -18.29 19.18 7.04
C GLY A 70 -17.23 19.28 5.93
N SER A 71 -17.06 18.22 5.13
CA SER A 71 -16.19 18.21 3.95
C SER A 71 -16.92 18.52 2.63
N ASN A 72 -18.12 19.09 2.69
CA ASN A 72 -18.98 19.45 1.54
C ASN A 72 -19.34 18.27 0.61
N ASN A 73 -19.37 17.03 1.14
CA ASN A 73 -19.88 15.88 0.40
C ASN A 73 -21.36 15.64 0.71
N ALA A 74 -22.15 15.24 -0.29
CA ALA A 74 -23.55 14.91 -0.10
C ALA A 74 -23.69 13.59 0.65
N VAL A 75 -24.28 13.63 1.84
CA VAL A 75 -24.49 12.43 2.68
C VAL A 75 -25.32 11.38 1.96
N SER A 76 -26.32 11.79 1.14
CA SER A 76 -27.18 10.91 0.35
C SER A 76 -26.42 10.00 -0.63
N ASP A 77 -25.24 10.43 -1.09
CA ASP A 77 -24.44 9.68 -2.06
C ASP A 77 -23.60 8.59 -1.39
N HIS A 78 -23.45 8.68 -0.08
CA HIS A 78 -22.57 7.82 0.70
C HIS A 78 -23.28 6.98 1.76
N PHE A 79 -24.44 7.41 2.24
CA PHE A 79 -25.24 6.75 3.28
C PHE A 79 -26.69 6.68 2.82
N VAL A 80 -27.11 5.52 2.33
CA VAL A 80 -28.47 5.31 1.78
C VAL A 80 -29.24 4.37 2.68
N ASP A 81 -30.32 4.87 3.28
CA ASP A 81 -31.20 4.03 4.11
C ASP A 81 -31.91 2.99 3.24
N VAL A 82 -31.91 1.73 3.69
CA VAL A 82 -32.52 0.59 3.00
C VAL A 82 -33.27 -0.29 3.98
N ASN A 83 -34.29 -1.01 3.48
CA ASN A 83 -35.02 -1.99 4.27
C ASN A 83 -34.23 -3.30 4.37
N LYS A 84 -34.08 -3.84 5.57
CA LYS A 84 -33.57 -5.18 5.84
C LYS A 84 -34.60 -5.99 6.57
N ILE A 85 -35.19 -6.95 5.87
CA ILE A 85 -36.20 -7.85 6.44
C ILE A 85 -35.48 -9.06 7.07
N VAL A 86 -35.76 -9.34 8.31
CA VAL A 86 -35.29 -10.54 9.01
C VAL A 86 -36.47 -11.40 9.43
N ASN A 87 -36.33 -12.70 9.29
CA ASN A 87 -37.33 -13.66 9.74
C ASN A 87 -37.19 -13.86 11.26
N ALA A 88 -38.24 -13.53 11.99
CA ALA A 88 -38.34 -13.71 13.45
C ALA A 88 -39.39 -14.78 13.76
N GLY A 89 -39.06 -16.04 13.55
CA GLY A 89 -39.99 -17.16 13.68
C GLY A 89 -41.09 -17.12 12.60
N ALA A 90 -42.36 -17.02 13.02
CA ALA A 90 -43.51 -16.98 12.09
C ALA A 90 -43.79 -15.60 11.48
N THR A 91 -43.06 -14.57 11.86
CA THR A 91 -43.23 -13.19 11.36
C THR A 91 -41.94 -12.63 10.78
N SER A 92 -42.07 -11.75 9.77
CA SER A 92 -40.95 -10.98 9.22
C SER A 92 -40.94 -9.59 9.83
N LYS A 93 -39.77 -9.11 10.21
CA LYS A 93 -39.61 -7.76 10.77
C LYS A 93 -38.59 -6.98 9.93
N ASP A 94 -38.95 -5.77 9.54
CA ASP A 94 -38.00 -4.82 8.97
C ASP A 94 -37.21 -4.17 10.11
N ILE A 95 -35.89 -4.34 10.07
CA ILE A 95 -34.97 -3.76 11.05
C ILE A 95 -34.18 -2.57 10.49
N GLY A 96 -34.39 -2.24 9.22
CA GLY A 96 -33.60 -1.24 8.49
C GLY A 96 -32.11 -1.58 8.41
N ASP A 97 -31.45 -1.03 7.39
CA ASP A 97 -30.01 -1.05 7.25
C ASP A 97 -29.59 0.23 6.50
N ILE A 98 -28.29 0.44 6.30
CA ILE A 98 -27.75 1.55 5.54
C ILE A 98 -26.77 0.99 4.53
N GLN A 99 -26.95 1.31 3.24
CA GLN A 99 -25.92 1.09 2.24
C GLN A 99 -24.88 2.18 2.34
N LEU A 100 -23.62 1.78 2.36
CA LEU A 100 -22.47 2.62 2.55
C LEU A 100 -21.59 2.58 1.30
N SER A 101 -21.11 3.73 0.85
CA SER A 101 -20.01 3.78 -0.10
C SER A 101 -18.68 3.43 0.58
N ARG A 102 -17.63 3.15 -0.18
CA ARG A 102 -16.27 2.97 0.34
C ARG A 102 -15.83 4.18 1.19
N TYR A 103 -16.12 5.39 0.74
CA TYR A 103 -15.83 6.62 1.47
C TYR A 103 -16.54 6.68 2.83
N ALA A 104 -17.83 6.30 2.89
CA ALA A 104 -18.58 6.22 4.14
C ALA A 104 -17.96 5.20 5.12
N CYS A 105 -17.53 4.04 4.64
CA CYS A 105 -16.83 3.05 5.47
C CYS A 105 -15.54 3.62 6.06
N TYR A 106 -14.78 4.36 5.29
CA TYR A 106 -13.56 5.02 5.76
C TYR A 106 -13.86 6.05 6.85
N LEU A 107 -14.85 6.91 6.65
CA LEU A 107 -15.27 7.87 7.67
C LEU A 107 -15.76 7.20 8.96
N ILE A 108 -16.48 6.07 8.86
CA ILE A 108 -16.93 5.30 10.02
C ILE A 108 -15.73 4.78 10.82
N VAL A 109 -14.72 4.19 10.15
CA VAL A 109 -13.50 3.71 10.84
C VAL A 109 -12.74 4.84 11.48
N GLN A 110 -12.57 5.98 10.80
CA GLN A 110 -11.87 7.14 11.34
C GLN A 110 -12.55 7.74 12.58
N ASN A 111 -13.89 7.65 12.65
CA ASN A 111 -14.69 8.13 13.79
C ASN A 111 -15.00 7.04 14.83
N GLY A 112 -14.48 5.82 14.63
CA GLY A 112 -14.66 4.69 15.52
C GLY A 112 -13.84 4.78 16.81
N ASP A 113 -14.14 3.92 17.77
CA ASP A 113 -13.44 3.86 19.05
C ASP A 113 -12.07 3.18 18.90
N PRO A 114 -10.95 3.91 19.03
CA PRO A 114 -9.60 3.36 18.82
C PRO A 114 -9.18 2.33 19.89
N ARG A 115 -9.94 2.17 20.97
CA ARG A 115 -9.72 1.08 21.95
C ARG A 115 -10.05 -0.29 21.36
N LYS A 116 -10.86 -0.34 20.31
CA LYS A 116 -11.09 -1.55 19.52
C LYS A 116 -9.91 -1.76 18.57
N LYS A 117 -9.25 -2.93 18.68
CA LYS A 117 -8.05 -3.22 17.90
C LYS A 117 -8.28 -3.14 16.38
N VAL A 118 -9.43 -3.61 15.90
CA VAL A 118 -9.81 -3.54 14.48
C VAL A 118 -9.93 -2.09 13.99
N ILE A 119 -10.45 -1.19 14.82
CA ILE A 119 -10.53 0.25 14.51
C ILE A 119 -9.14 0.86 14.47
N ALA A 120 -8.30 0.61 15.49
CA ALA A 120 -6.93 1.11 15.55
C ALA A 120 -6.10 0.65 14.33
N LEU A 121 -6.23 -0.62 13.90
CA LEU A 121 -5.60 -1.15 12.71
C LEU A 121 -6.08 -0.44 11.44
N GLY A 122 -7.39 -0.21 11.31
CA GLY A 122 -7.97 0.52 10.18
C GLY A 122 -7.48 1.97 10.10
N GLN A 123 -7.40 2.68 11.23
CA GLN A 123 -6.88 4.04 11.29
C GLN A 123 -5.39 4.09 10.90
N THR A 124 -4.59 3.14 11.39
CA THR A 124 -3.18 3.00 10.99
C THR A 124 -3.04 2.71 9.49
N TYR A 125 -3.87 1.80 8.94
CA TYR A 125 -3.90 1.51 7.51
C TYR A 125 -4.11 2.77 6.67
N PHE A 126 -5.10 3.61 7.02
CA PHE A 126 -5.35 4.86 6.28
C PHE A 126 -4.20 5.84 6.39
N ALA A 127 -3.60 6.01 7.56
CA ALA A 127 -2.44 6.87 7.73
C ALA A 127 -1.25 6.43 6.85
N VAL A 128 -0.96 5.13 6.83
CA VAL A 128 0.10 4.56 6.01
C VAL A 128 -0.20 4.71 4.51
N LYS A 129 -1.43 4.38 4.07
CA LYS A 129 -1.82 4.49 2.66
C LYS A 129 -1.83 5.94 2.18
N THR A 130 -2.30 6.88 2.99
CA THR A 130 -2.22 8.31 2.65
C THR A 130 -0.77 8.74 2.47
N ARG A 131 0.12 8.35 3.40
CA ARG A 131 1.54 8.69 3.28
C ARG A 131 2.19 8.06 2.05
N GLN A 132 1.87 6.81 1.73
CA GLN A 132 2.35 6.16 0.51
C GLN A 132 1.89 6.91 -0.75
N GLN A 133 0.63 7.32 -0.79
CA GLN A 133 0.07 8.09 -1.90
C GLN A 133 0.76 9.46 -2.05
N GLU A 134 0.94 10.19 -0.95
CA GLU A 134 1.70 11.46 -0.95
C GLU A 134 3.12 11.30 -1.51
N LEU A 135 3.81 10.20 -1.14
CA LEU A 135 5.16 9.92 -1.64
C LEU A 135 5.16 9.64 -3.14
N ILE A 136 4.17 8.89 -3.64
CA ILE A 136 4.01 8.61 -5.08
C ILE A 136 3.74 9.91 -5.84
N GLU A 137 2.78 10.71 -5.39
CA GLU A 137 2.43 12.00 -6.02
C GLU A 137 3.61 12.98 -6.00
N ASN A 138 4.32 13.06 -4.88
CA ASN A 138 5.52 13.88 -4.78
C ASN A 138 6.59 13.43 -5.77
N TYR A 139 6.79 12.11 -5.94
CA TYR A 139 7.74 11.55 -6.89
C TYR A 139 7.33 11.79 -8.35
N GLU A 140 6.06 11.63 -8.67
CA GLU A 140 5.52 11.89 -10.03
C GLU A 140 5.68 13.36 -10.44
N ASN A 141 5.55 14.28 -9.49
CA ASN A 141 5.71 15.72 -9.70
C ASN A 141 7.17 16.20 -9.78
N LEU A 142 8.16 15.31 -9.52
CA LEU A 142 9.57 15.66 -9.69
C LEU A 142 9.93 15.85 -11.17
N SER A 143 10.79 16.82 -11.45
CA SER A 143 11.42 16.94 -12.76
C SER A 143 12.31 15.72 -13.06
N GLU A 144 12.62 15.48 -14.34
CA GLU A 144 13.52 14.38 -14.75
C GLU A 144 14.88 14.44 -14.04
N ASP A 145 15.43 15.64 -13.86
CA ASP A 145 16.69 15.81 -13.15
C ASP A 145 16.57 15.49 -11.66
N GLN A 146 15.47 15.87 -11.01
CA GLN A 146 15.21 15.53 -9.62
C GLN A 146 14.99 14.02 -9.44
N LYS A 147 14.26 13.35 -10.35
CA LYS A 147 14.10 11.89 -10.37
C LYS A 147 15.46 11.18 -10.52
N ARG A 148 16.30 11.67 -11.43
CA ARG A 148 17.67 11.13 -11.62
C ARG A 148 18.51 11.26 -10.35
N ILE A 149 18.45 12.39 -9.65
CA ILE A 149 19.18 12.62 -8.40
C ILE A 149 18.69 11.65 -7.32
N ALA A 150 17.37 11.48 -7.17
CA ALA A 150 16.77 10.59 -6.20
C ALA A 150 17.20 9.12 -6.43
N ILE A 151 17.08 8.63 -7.67
CA ILE A 151 17.53 7.26 -8.02
C ILE A 151 19.04 7.11 -7.83
N ARG A 152 19.82 8.13 -8.16
CA ARG A 152 21.28 8.08 -8.00
C ARG A 152 21.68 7.95 -6.53
N GLN A 153 20.96 8.60 -5.64
CA GLN A 153 21.18 8.47 -4.21
C GLN A 153 20.80 7.06 -3.69
N GLU A 154 19.68 6.55 -4.11
CA GLU A 154 19.21 5.21 -3.76
C GLU A 154 20.18 4.12 -4.27
N MET A 155 20.67 4.25 -5.51
CA MET A 155 21.69 3.37 -6.07
C MET A 155 22.99 3.33 -5.24
N LYS A 156 23.39 4.44 -4.63
CA LYS A 156 24.59 4.45 -3.77
C LYS A 156 24.40 3.54 -2.57
N GLU A 157 23.23 3.57 -1.95
CA GLU A 157 22.93 2.73 -0.79
C GLU A 157 22.80 1.25 -1.19
N HIS A 158 22.09 0.95 -2.29
CA HIS A 158 21.97 -0.42 -2.81
C HIS A 158 23.34 -0.99 -3.25
N ASN A 159 24.20 -0.21 -3.89
CA ASN A 159 25.54 -0.65 -4.24
C ASN A 159 26.40 -0.94 -3.00
N LYS A 160 26.26 -0.19 -1.89
CA LYS A 160 26.93 -0.51 -0.64
C LYS A 160 26.48 -1.86 -0.08
N MET A 161 25.16 -2.11 -0.06
CA MET A 161 24.60 -3.39 0.39
C MET A 161 25.05 -4.54 -0.52
N LEU A 162 25.05 -4.33 -1.84
CA LEU A 162 25.50 -5.32 -2.81
C LEU A 162 26.99 -5.66 -2.65
N VAL A 163 27.83 -4.66 -2.41
CA VAL A 163 29.26 -4.86 -2.11
C VAL A 163 29.46 -5.63 -0.82
N ALA A 164 28.70 -5.33 0.23
CA ALA A 164 28.74 -6.06 1.50
C ALA A 164 28.35 -7.52 1.30
N ALA A 165 27.23 -7.79 0.61
CA ALA A 165 26.76 -9.14 0.31
C ALA A 165 27.77 -9.92 -0.56
N ALA A 166 28.39 -9.26 -1.56
CA ALA A 166 29.43 -9.86 -2.40
C ALA A 166 30.66 -10.24 -1.57
N LYS A 167 31.07 -9.39 -0.64
CA LYS A 167 32.19 -9.68 0.29
C LYS A 167 31.89 -10.89 1.16
N ASP A 168 30.69 -10.96 1.72
CA ASP A 168 30.25 -12.10 2.53
C ASP A 168 30.20 -13.41 1.71
N ALA A 169 29.98 -13.31 0.40
CA ALA A 169 30.01 -14.41 -0.55
C ALA A 169 31.44 -14.74 -1.10
N GLY A 170 32.50 -14.10 -0.57
CA GLY A 170 33.88 -14.41 -0.90
C GLY A 170 34.48 -13.58 -2.05
N VAL A 171 33.88 -12.46 -2.41
CA VAL A 171 34.47 -11.48 -3.36
C VAL A 171 35.42 -10.55 -2.58
N GLU A 172 36.73 -10.77 -2.69
CA GLU A 172 37.70 -10.10 -1.83
C GLU A 172 38.57 -9.04 -2.56
N THR A 173 38.95 -9.30 -3.80
CA THR A 173 39.87 -8.40 -4.52
C THR A 173 39.14 -7.33 -5.36
N THR A 174 39.80 -6.22 -5.63
CA THR A 174 39.29 -5.17 -6.54
C THR A 174 38.97 -5.73 -7.94
N LEU A 175 39.74 -6.72 -8.39
CA LEU A 175 39.49 -7.39 -9.67
C LEU A 175 38.21 -8.21 -9.63
N ASP A 176 37.99 -8.96 -8.55
CA ASP A 176 36.75 -9.78 -8.37
C ASP A 176 35.50 -8.89 -8.33
N TYR A 177 35.56 -7.74 -7.64
CA TYR A 177 34.49 -6.75 -7.67
C TYR A 177 34.24 -6.18 -9.07
N ALA A 178 35.29 -5.91 -9.83
CA ALA A 178 35.17 -5.43 -11.22
C ALA A 178 34.51 -6.50 -12.12
N ILE A 179 34.91 -7.76 -11.94
CA ILE A 179 34.30 -8.90 -12.64
C ILE A 179 32.83 -9.05 -12.25
N PHE A 180 32.53 -9.04 -10.96
CA PHE A 180 31.16 -9.11 -10.42
C PHE A 180 30.26 -8.00 -10.98
N GLN A 181 30.72 -6.74 -10.98
CA GLN A 181 29.99 -5.62 -11.56
C GLN A 181 29.78 -5.79 -13.07
N ASN A 182 30.77 -6.29 -13.80
CA ASN A 182 30.64 -6.54 -15.24
C ASN A 182 29.58 -7.61 -15.55
N TYR A 183 29.47 -8.68 -14.78
CA TYR A 183 28.39 -9.65 -14.95
C TYR A 183 27.01 -9.02 -14.78
N GLY A 184 26.87 -8.12 -13.82
CA GLY A 184 25.65 -7.35 -13.66
C GLY A 184 25.31 -6.48 -14.88
N TYR A 185 26.29 -5.78 -15.45
CA TYR A 185 26.10 -5.02 -16.68
C TYR A 185 25.79 -5.92 -17.88
N MET A 186 26.52 -7.02 -18.03
CA MET A 186 26.28 -7.98 -19.12
C MET A 186 24.85 -8.52 -19.10
N GLY A 187 24.30 -8.82 -17.92
CA GLY A 187 22.92 -9.26 -17.76
C GLY A 187 21.89 -8.21 -18.20
N LEU A 188 22.14 -6.94 -17.85
CA LEU A 188 21.22 -5.85 -18.17
C LEU A 188 21.35 -5.34 -19.60
N TYR A 189 22.58 -5.33 -20.15
CA TYR A 189 22.89 -4.74 -21.46
C TYR A 189 23.20 -5.77 -22.57
N GLY A 190 22.63 -6.97 -22.46
CA GLY A 190 22.75 -7.97 -23.53
C GLY A 190 24.19 -8.40 -23.82
N GLY A 191 25.02 -8.59 -22.78
CA GLY A 191 26.40 -9.05 -22.86
C GLY A 191 27.46 -7.95 -22.86
N LEU A 192 27.07 -6.66 -22.84
CA LEU A 192 28.02 -5.55 -22.82
C LEU A 192 28.64 -5.37 -21.42
N LYS A 193 29.95 -5.21 -21.37
CA LYS A 193 30.71 -4.85 -20.17
C LYS A 193 30.70 -3.33 -19.94
N ALA A 194 31.14 -2.90 -18.77
CA ALA A 194 31.24 -1.47 -18.44
C ALA A 194 32.08 -0.67 -19.46
N SER A 195 33.15 -1.28 -20.01
CA SER A 195 34.00 -0.67 -21.09
C SER A 195 33.18 -0.40 -22.35
N ASP A 196 32.39 -1.39 -22.77
CA ASP A 196 31.64 -1.37 -24.03
C ASP A 196 30.51 -0.34 -23.95
N ILE A 197 29.88 -0.24 -22.76
CA ILE A 197 28.85 0.77 -22.46
C ILE A 197 29.44 2.18 -22.50
N LYS A 198 30.65 2.38 -21.92
CA LYS A 198 31.36 3.66 -22.00
C LYS A 198 31.68 4.05 -23.44
N GLU A 199 32.21 3.13 -24.22
CA GLU A 199 32.52 3.35 -25.64
C GLU A 199 31.23 3.72 -26.40
N ARG A 200 30.15 2.96 -26.25
CA ARG A 200 28.85 3.22 -26.89
C ARG A 200 28.29 4.59 -26.55
N LYS A 201 28.53 5.09 -25.33
CA LYS A 201 28.10 6.40 -24.86
C LYS A 201 29.09 7.51 -25.14
N GLY A 202 30.24 7.22 -25.73
CA GLY A 202 31.33 8.20 -26.01
C GLY A 202 31.98 8.75 -24.74
N LEU A 203 32.03 7.98 -23.66
CA LEU A 203 32.55 8.42 -22.37
C LEU A 203 34.02 8.17 -22.21
N LYS A 204 34.70 9.08 -21.49
CA LYS A 204 36.11 8.89 -21.10
C LYS A 204 36.21 7.82 -20.01
N LYS A 205 37.39 7.17 -19.91
CA LYS A 205 37.62 6.12 -18.88
C LYS A 205 37.37 6.59 -17.44
N SER A 206 37.64 7.87 -17.15
CA SER A 206 37.44 8.47 -15.83
C SER A 206 36.00 8.84 -15.50
N GLN A 207 35.08 8.84 -16.47
CA GLN A 207 33.67 9.20 -16.26
C GLN A 207 32.89 8.01 -15.74
N ASP A 208 32.01 8.26 -14.78
CA ASP A 208 31.09 7.22 -14.26
C ASP A 208 29.94 7.03 -15.25
N ILE A 209 29.64 5.79 -15.61
CA ILE A 209 28.55 5.44 -16.53
C ILE A 209 27.20 5.95 -15.99
N LEU A 210 26.98 5.84 -14.68
CA LEU A 210 25.74 6.18 -14.03
C LEU A 210 25.41 7.70 -14.09
N ASP A 211 26.43 8.55 -14.22
CA ASP A 211 26.24 9.99 -14.36
C ASP A 211 25.71 10.39 -15.74
N TYR A 212 25.82 9.49 -16.71
CA TYR A 212 25.40 9.68 -18.11
C TYR A 212 24.21 8.81 -18.50
N MET A 213 23.45 8.35 -17.53
CA MET A 213 22.21 7.60 -17.71
C MET A 213 20.99 8.50 -17.56
N GLY A 214 20.01 8.29 -18.41
CA GLY A 214 18.66 8.83 -18.21
C GLY A 214 17.95 8.18 -17.03
N TYR A 215 16.79 8.71 -16.65
CA TYR A 215 15.99 8.22 -15.54
C TYR A 215 15.65 6.72 -15.69
N GLU A 216 15.13 6.29 -16.85
CA GLU A 216 14.73 4.90 -17.10
C GLU A 216 15.91 3.92 -16.99
N GLU A 217 17.06 4.32 -17.55
CA GLU A 217 18.27 3.52 -17.51
C GLU A 217 18.83 3.39 -16.09
N LEU A 218 18.76 4.47 -15.30
CA LEU A 218 19.12 4.45 -13.87
C LEU A 218 18.17 3.55 -13.07
N ALA A 219 16.86 3.58 -13.34
CA ALA A 219 15.87 2.73 -12.69
C ALA A 219 16.14 1.23 -12.98
N ALA A 220 16.48 0.89 -14.22
CA ALA A 220 16.87 -0.48 -14.59
C ALA A 220 18.15 -0.93 -13.85
N ASN A 221 19.13 -0.03 -13.69
CA ASN A 221 20.34 -0.32 -12.94
C ASN A 221 20.10 -0.42 -11.43
N LEU A 222 19.15 0.34 -10.88
CA LEU A 222 18.74 0.21 -9.48
C LEU A 222 18.16 -1.17 -9.22
N PHE A 223 17.25 -1.65 -10.09
CA PHE A 223 16.71 -3.01 -10.01
C PHE A 223 17.81 -4.08 -10.00
N ARG A 224 18.83 -3.93 -10.88
CA ARG A 224 20.00 -4.83 -10.91
C ARG A 224 20.78 -4.84 -9.59
N ALA A 225 20.88 -3.69 -8.92
CA ALA A 225 21.64 -3.53 -7.68
C ALA A 225 20.85 -3.92 -6.43
N THR A 226 19.54 -4.18 -6.56
CA THR A 226 18.69 -4.58 -5.44
C THR A 226 18.91 -6.06 -5.13
N PRO A 227 19.37 -6.42 -3.90
CA PRO A 227 19.49 -7.82 -3.51
C PRO A 227 18.10 -8.46 -3.50
N VAL A 228 17.94 -9.60 -4.19
CA VAL A 228 16.76 -10.46 -4.02
C VAL A 228 17.02 -11.28 -2.75
N LEU A 229 16.30 -10.99 -1.67
CA LEU A 229 16.32 -11.75 -0.41
C LEU A 229 15.58 -13.07 -0.55
#